data_21d6b7a644833a223539ccd92c0acb07
#
_entry.id   21d6b7a644833a223539ccd92c0acb07
#
_cell.length_a   1.000
_cell.length_b   1.000
_cell.length_c   1.000
_cell.angle_alpha   90.00
_cell.angle_beta   90.00
_cell.angle_gamma   90.00
#
_symmetry.space_group_name_H-M   'P 1'
#
loop_
_entity.id
_entity.type
_entity.pdbx_description
1 polymer ?
#
loop_
_entity_poly.entity_id
_entity_poly.type
_entity_poly.pdbx_seq_one_letter_code
_entity_poly.pdbx_strand_id
1 'polypeptide(L)'
;KNCEEARQLLADAGYPNGEGFPTVEYLYNTADNHKKIGEALQNMWQTELGVTVNLDNQDWNVFLQNRKEGNYQISRNGWIGDYNDPCTFLDMWYTGGGNNDAQYSNPDYDAQIDAAKSTSDPAERMKAFHAAEDILIGDDSVLAPLYFYVQPYMLKDDIKGMYYTPLGFFFFSYTTKE
;
A
#
# COMPACT_ATOMS: atom_id res chain seq x y z
N LYS A 1 -3.18 15.07 -16.86
CA LYS A 1 -4.52 14.45 -16.94
C LYS A 1 -5.05 14.10 -15.55
N ASN A 2 -4.29 13.36 -14.77
CA ASN A 2 -4.76 12.90 -13.45
C ASN A 2 -4.95 14.05 -12.44
N CYS A 3 -4.11 15.11 -12.49
CA CYS A 3 -4.27 16.25 -11.58
C CYS A 3 -5.53 17.08 -11.89
N GLU A 4 -5.93 17.19 -13.14
CA GLU A 4 -7.19 17.90 -13.50
C GLU A 4 -8.41 17.14 -13.01
N GLU A 5 -8.42 15.82 -13.17
CA GLU A 5 -9.47 14.95 -12.66
C GLU A 5 -9.56 15.02 -11.13
N ALA A 6 -8.42 14.98 -10.43
CA ALA A 6 -8.38 15.13 -8.98
C ALA A 6 -8.91 16.49 -8.51
N ARG A 7 -8.57 17.59 -9.21
CA ARG A 7 -9.12 18.92 -8.90
C ARG A 7 -10.64 18.96 -9.12
N GLN A 8 -11.13 18.32 -10.18
CA GLN A 8 -12.57 18.26 -10.45
C GLN A 8 -13.29 17.47 -9.36
N LEU A 9 -12.79 16.28 -8.99
CA LEU A 9 -13.36 15.48 -7.90
C LEU A 9 -13.39 16.23 -6.57
N LEU A 10 -12.32 16.97 -6.26
CA LEU A 10 -12.27 17.80 -5.05
C LEU A 10 -13.29 18.94 -5.09
N ALA A 11 -13.45 19.58 -6.26
CA ALA A 11 -14.46 20.62 -6.45
C ALA A 11 -15.89 20.07 -6.37
N ASP A 12 -16.15 18.90 -6.96
CA ASP A 12 -17.46 18.22 -6.89
C ASP A 12 -17.80 17.79 -5.45
N ALA A 13 -16.77 17.50 -4.64
CA ALA A 13 -16.90 17.24 -3.20
C ALA A 13 -17.14 18.52 -2.36
N GLY A 14 -17.17 19.71 -2.99
CA GLY A 14 -17.44 20.98 -2.33
C GLY A 14 -16.19 21.77 -1.91
N TYR A 15 -15.01 21.38 -2.36
CA TYR A 15 -13.72 22.00 -1.98
C TYR A 15 -12.93 22.49 -3.21
N PRO A 16 -13.47 23.38 -4.03
CA PRO A 16 -12.75 23.87 -5.21
C PRO A 16 -11.41 24.49 -4.82
N ASN A 17 -10.33 24.04 -5.47
CA ASN A 17 -8.95 24.44 -5.15
C ASN A 17 -8.51 24.18 -3.70
N GLY A 18 -9.16 23.25 -3.01
CA GLY A 18 -8.90 22.95 -1.59
C GLY A 18 -9.49 23.92 -0.60
N GLU A 19 -10.29 24.91 -1.05
CA GLU A 19 -10.89 25.91 -0.17
C GLU A 19 -11.83 25.25 0.86
N GLY A 20 -11.54 25.44 2.15
CA GLY A 20 -12.32 24.86 3.24
C GLY A 20 -12.06 23.36 3.49
N PHE A 21 -11.19 22.71 2.72
CA PHE A 21 -10.80 21.34 3.00
C PHE A 21 -10.05 21.26 4.34
N PRO A 22 -10.41 20.33 5.22
CA PRO A 22 -9.73 20.22 6.52
C PRO A 22 -8.27 19.83 6.34
N THR A 23 -7.42 20.28 7.26
CA THR A 23 -6.04 19.78 7.35
C THR A 23 -6.08 18.30 7.71
N VAL A 24 -5.37 17.48 6.97
CA VAL A 24 -5.23 16.04 7.22
C VAL A 24 -3.84 15.69 7.72
N GLU A 25 -3.74 14.60 8.46
CA GLU A 25 -2.47 14.07 8.96
C GLU A 25 -2.04 12.85 8.16
N TYR A 26 -0.76 12.85 7.77
CA TYR A 26 -0.10 11.70 7.14
C TYR A 26 0.86 11.07 8.14
N LEU A 27 0.45 9.91 8.66
CA LEU A 27 1.19 9.13 9.64
C LEU A 27 2.24 8.24 8.95
N TYR A 28 3.50 8.28 9.40
CA TYR A 28 4.55 7.40 8.92
C TYR A 28 5.57 7.08 10.02
N ASN A 29 6.21 5.91 9.93
CA ASN A 29 7.28 5.54 10.85
C ASN A 29 8.62 6.15 10.43
N THR A 30 9.45 6.46 11.41
CA THR A 30 10.78 7.07 11.24
C THR A 30 11.66 6.25 10.31
N ALA A 31 11.93 6.81 9.13
CA ALA A 31 12.93 6.36 8.17
C ALA A 31 13.15 7.48 7.14
N ASP A 32 14.38 7.66 6.65
CA ASP A 32 14.73 8.72 5.71
C ASP A 32 13.90 8.69 4.43
N ASN A 33 13.67 7.50 3.88
CA ASN A 33 12.86 7.35 2.67
C ASN A 33 11.38 7.65 2.92
N HIS A 34 10.83 7.27 4.06
CA HIS A 34 9.44 7.56 4.40
C HIS A 34 9.21 9.06 4.57
N LYS A 35 10.16 9.76 5.20
CA LYS A 35 10.15 11.21 5.32
C LYS A 35 10.14 11.89 3.95
N LYS A 36 11.08 11.52 3.07
CA LYS A 36 11.17 12.08 1.71
C LYS A 36 9.89 11.87 0.90
N ILE A 37 9.27 10.68 1.01
CA ILE A 37 8.00 10.37 0.35
C ILE A 37 6.89 11.24 0.94
N GLY A 38 6.79 11.34 2.26
CA GLY A 38 5.80 12.19 2.93
C GLY A 38 5.92 13.65 2.51
N GLU A 39 7.14 14.20 2.50
CA GLU A 39 7.41 15.59 2.04
C GLU A 39 7.03 15.79 0.56
N ALA A 40 7.29 14.81 -0.30
CA ALA A 40 6.91 14.86 -1.70
C ALA A 40 5.38 14.84 -1.87
N LEU A 41 4.67 13.95 -1.18
CA LEU A 41 3.21 13.87 -1.21
C LEU A 41 2.57 15.14 -0.66
N GLN A 42 3.04 15.65 0.48
CA GLN A 42 2.59 16.90 1.08
C GLN A 42 2.70 18.06 0.07
N ASN A 43 3.86 18.18 -0.60
CA ASN A 43 4.08 19.22 -1.60
C ASN A 43 3.16 19.06 -2.82
N MET A 44 2.97 17.83 -3.32
CA MET A 44 2.07 17.58 -4.44
C MET A 44 0.63 17.95 -4.11
N TRP A 45 0.10 17.51 -2.97
CA TRP A 45 -1.27 17.82 -2.55
C TRP A 45 -1.47 19.31 -2.32
N GLN A 46 -0.50 20.00 -1.71
CA GLN A 46 -0.57 21.44 -1.54
C GLN A 46 -0.53 22.18 -2.88
N THR A 47 0.37 21.80 -3.79
CA THR A 47 0.58 22.49 -5.07
C THR A 47 -0.55 22.22 -6.06
N GLU A 48 -0.99 20.97 -6.14
CA GLU A 48 -1.95 20.54 -7.16
C GLU A 48 -3.40 20.69 -6.70
N LEU A 49 -3.68 20.55 -5.41
CA LEU A 49 -5.04 20.50 -4.88
C LEU A 49 -5.35 21.60 -3.86
N GLY A 50 -4.34 22.33 -3.38
CA GLY A 50 -4.52 23.31 -2.29
C GLY A 50 -4.80 22.64 -0.93
N VAL A 51 -4.58 21.34 -0.80
CA VAL A 51 -4.84 20.59 0.44
C VAL A 51 -3.64 20.66 1.36
N THR A 52 -3.89 21.05 2.62
CA THR A 52 -2.86 21.09 3.67
C THR A 52 -2.75 19.72 4.36
N VAL A 53 -1.53 19.18 4.38
CA VAL A 53 -1.23 17.91 5.03
C VAL A 53 -0.13 18.11 6.08
N ASN A 54 -0.37 17.65 7.29
CA ASN A 54 0.65 17.57 8.34
C ASN A 54 1.34 16.21 8.30
N LEU A 55 2.66 16.21 8.49
CA LEU A 55 3.46 15.00 8.54
C LEU A 55 3.65 14.57 10.00
N ASP A 56 3.10 13.41 10.37
CA ASP A 56 3.25 12.82 11.70
C ASP A 56 4.27 11.68 11.64
N ASN A 57 5.48 11.95 12.15
CA ASN A 57 6.59 11.00 12.23
C ASN A 57 6.62 10.34 13.59
N GLN A 58 6.49 9.03 13.64
CA GLN A 58 6.49 8.26 14.88
C GLN A 58 7.55 7.15 14.89
N ASP A 59 8.01 6.79 16.08
CA ASP A 59 8.80 5.57 16.27
C ASP A 59 7.98 4.33 15.91
N TRP A 60 8.66 3.28 15.43
CA TRP A 60 8.04 2.09 14.88
C TRP A 60 6.93 1.49 15.76
N ASN A 61 7.18 1.33 17.05
CA ASN A 61 6.19 0.71 17.94
C ASN A 61 4.96 1.58 18.17
N VAL A 62 5.15 2.90 18.29
CA VAL A 62 4.06 3.88 18.43
C VAL A 62 3.25 3.95 17.15
N PHE A 63 3.94 4.01 16.00
CA PHE A 63 3.32 3.96 14.68
C PHE A 63 2.45 2.72 14.49
N LEU A 64 2.95 1.53 14.81
CA LEU A 64 2.19 0.29 14.70
C LEU A 64 0.94 0.30 15.56
N GLN A 65 1.05 0.79 16.81
CA GLN A 65 -0.09 0.86 17.71
C GLN A 65 -1.15 1.82 17.18
N ASN A 66 -0.77 3.05 16.84
CA ASN A 66 -1.71 4.05 16.29
C ASN A 66 -2.36 3.59 15.00
N ARG A 67 -1.60 2.94 14.11
CA ARG A 67 -2.14 2.37 12.87
C ARG A 67 -3.17 1.28 13.16
N LYS A 68 -2.87 0.34 14.06
CA LYS A 68 -3.78 -0.74 14.43
C LYS A 68 -5.05 -0.25 15.13
N GLU A 69 -4.95 0.84 15.89
CA GLU A 69 -6.08 1.47 16.57
C GLU A 69 -6.90 2.40 15.65
N GLY A 70 -6.45 2.66 14.43
CA GLY A 70 -7.10 3.58 13.49
C GLY A 70 -6.91 5.05 13.85
N ASN A 71 -5.90 5.39 14.64
CA ASN A 71 -5.59 6.76 15.08
C ASN A 71 -4.83 7.53 14.01
N TYR A 72 -5.39 7.64 12.81
CA TYR A 72 -4.82 8.37 11.67
C TYR A 72 -5.90 8.68 10.63
N GLN A 73 -5.61 9.60 9.73
CA GLN A 73 -6.45 9.88 8.55
C GLN A 73 -5.84 9.27 7.29
N ILE A 74 -4.54 9.47 7.09
CA ILE A 74 -3.77 8.83 6.03
C ILE A 74 -2.54 8.19 6.68
N SER A 75 -2.28 6.94 6.40
CA SER A 75 -1.11 6.25 6.94
C SER A 75 -0.27 5.62 5.84
N ARG A 76 1.04 5.77 5.96
CA ARG A 76 1.98 4.95 5.19
C ARG A 76 1.74 3.48 5.50
N ASN A 77 1.70 2.65 4.47
CA ASN A 77 1.70 1.21 4.61
C ASN A 77 2.70 0.56 3.64
N GLY A 78 3.01 -0.69 3.88
CA GLY A 78 3.80 -1.55 3.00
C GLY A 78 3.63 -3.00 3.42
N TRP A 79 3.59 -3.89 2.45
CA TRP A 79 3.46 -5.32 2.68
C TRP A 79 4.50 -6.08 1.87
N ILE A 80 5.14 -7.05 2.50
CA ILE A 80 5.99 -8.04 1.84
C ILE A 80 5.18 -9.32 1.81
N GLY A 81 4.97 -9.89 0.61
CA GLY A 81 4.18 -11.10 0.46
C GLY A 81 4.75 -12.26 1.30
N ASP A 82 3.89 -12.97 2.02
CA ASP A 82 4.27 -14.16 2.80
C ASP A 82 4.50 -15.37 1.90
N TYR A 83 3.88 -15.36 0.72
CA TYR A 83 3.96 -16.39 -0.30
C TYR A 83 3.73 -15.81 -1.70
N ASN A 84 4.10 -16.55 -2.74
CA ASN A 84 4.01 -16.07 -4.12
C ASN A 84 2.60 -16.25 -4.69
N ASP A 85 1.67 -15.45 -4.22
CA ASP A 85 0.28 -15.42 -4.69
C ASP A 85 -0.36 -14.05 -4.39
N PRO A 86 -1.26 -13.52 -5.26
CA PRO A 86 -1.95 -12.25 -5.01
C PRO A 86 -2.75 -12.20 -3.70
N CYS A 87 -3.23 -13.35 -3.25
CA CYS A 87 -4.03 -13.44 -2.02
C CYS A 87 -3.34 -12.82 -0.80
N THR A 88 -2.00 -12.94 -0.68
CA THR A 88 -1.26 -12.35 0.45
C THR A 88 -1.39 -10.84 0.54
N PHE A 89 -1.69 -10.14 -0.57
CA PHE A 89 -1.85 -8.70 -0.64
C PHE A 89 -3.32 -8.26 -0.52
N LEU A 90 -4.25 -9.13 -0.88
CA LEU A 90 -5.66 -8.79 -0.94
C LEU A 90 -6.44 -9.28 0.28
N ASP A 91 -6.17 -10.48 0.80
CA ASP A 91 -6.94 -10.99 1.93
C ASP A 91 -6.69 -10.26 3.25
N MET A 92 -5.62 -9.46 3.33
CA MET A 92 -5.34 -8.64 4.50
C MET A 92 -6.40 -7.54 4.74
N TRP A 93 -7.17 -7.15 3.72
CA TRP A 93 -8.20 -6.13 3.79
C TRP A 93 -9.61 -6.69 4.02
N TYR A 94 -9.73 -8.01 4.20
CA TYR A 94 -10.99 -8.66 4.54
C TYR A 94 -11.56 -8.10 5.84
N THR A 95 -12.89 -7.94 5.91
CA THR A 95 -13.59 -7.42 7.08
C THR A 95 -13.19 -8.19 8.35
N GLY A 96 -12.70 -7.47 9.36
CA GLY A 96 -12.25 -8.04 10.63
C GLY A 96 -10.93 -8.81 10.55
N GLY A 97 -10.20 -8.77 9.43
CA GLY A 97 -8.87 -9.34 9.27
C GLY A 97 -7.85 -8.73 10.23
N GLY A 98 -6.96 -9.54 10.78
CA GLY A 98 -5.97 -9.10 11.78
C GLY A 98 -4.92 -8.11 11.27
N ASN A 99 -4.77 -8.00 9.95
CA ASN A 99 -3.86 -7.06 9.28
C ASN A 99 -4.61 -5.88 8.63
N ASN A 100 -5.94 -5.83 8.76
CA ASN A 100 -6.77 -4.76 8.22
C ASN A 100 -6.73 -3.52 9.15
N ASP A 101 -5.58 -2.86 9.17
CA ASP A 101 -5.37 -1.68 10.02
C ASP A 101 -6.19 -0.45 9.55
N ALA A 102 -6.69 -0.47 8.31
CA ALA A 102 -7.62 0.55 7.80
C ALA A 102 -9.03 0.37 8.36
N GLN A 103 -9.32 -0.72 9.06
CA GLN A 103 -10.65 -1.08 9.56
C GLN A 103 -11.71 -1.08 8.42
N TYR A 104 -11.24 -1.37 7.22
CA TYR A 104 -12.07 -1.43 6.03
C TYR A 104 -13.10 -2.55 6.13
N SER A 105 -14.31 -2.29 5.64
CA SER A 105 -15.39 -3.28 5.61
C SER A 105 -16.28 -3.02 4.41
N ASN A 106 -16.25 -3.96 3.46
CA ASN A 106 -17.13 -3.93 2.30
C ASN A 106 -17.53 -5.37 1.95
N PRO A 107 -18.81 -5.74 2.04
CA PRO A 107 -19.28 -7.10 1.77
C PRO A 107 -19.07 -7.53 0.31
N ASP A 108 -19.07 -6.60 -0.65
CA ASP A 108 -18.79 -6.92 -2.05
C ASP A 108 -17.31 -7.28 -2.25
N TYR A 109 -16.41 -6.58 -1.57
CA TYR A 109 -15.00 -6.94 -1.51
C TYR A 109 -14.79 -8.33 -0.89
N ASP A 110 -15.37 -8.56 0.26
CA ASP A 110 -15.27 -9.83 0.98
C ASP A 110 -15.75 -10.99 0.11
N ALA A 111 -16.86 -10.80 -0.61
CA ALA A 111 -17.40 -11.80 -1.54
C ALA A 111 -16.42 -12.14 -2.68
N GLN A 112 -15.66 -11.17 -3.20
CA GLN A 112 -14.64 -11.45 -4.22
C GLN A 112 -13.46 -12.25 -3.64
N ILE A 113 -13.02 -11.92 -2.44
CA ILE A 113 -11.97 -12.68 -1.74
C ILE A 113 -12.43 -14.13 -1.47
N ASP A 114 -13.66 -14.32 -1.02
CA ASP A 114 -14.23 -15.65 -0.78
C ASP A 114 -14.37 -16.44 -2.08
N ALA A 115 -14.80 -15.81 -3.16
CA ALA A 115 -14.86 -16.43 -4.49
C ALA A 115 -13.46 -16.88 -4.95
N ALA A 116 -12.46 -16.03 -4.81
CA ALA A 116 -11.08 -16.36 -5.17
C ALA A 116 -10.50 -17.52 -4.34
N LYS A 117 -10.88 -17.61 -3.05
CA LYS A 117 -10.42 -18.68 -2.16
C LYS A 117 -11.15 -20.02 -2.36
N SER A 118 -12.37 -19.99 -2.91
CA SER A 118 -13.22 -21.19 -3.06
C SER A 118 -13.12 -21.86 -4.42
N THR A 119 -12.51 -21.25 -5.42
CA THR A 119 -12.35 -21.83 -6.75
C THR A 119 -10.96 -22.45 -6.97
N SER A 120 -10.91 -23.57 -7.68
CA SER A 120 -9.67 -24.17 -8.19
C SER A 120 -9.34 -23.78 -9.63
N ASP A 121 -10.23 -23.03 -10.31
CA ASP A 121 -9.98 -22.52 -11.65
C ASP A 121 -9.11 -21.25 -11.57
N PRO A 122 -7.89 -21.26 -12.14
CA PRO A 122 -6.99 -20.11 -12.06
C PRO A 122 -7.55 -18.85 -12.72
N ALA A 123 -8.32 -18.98 -13.80
CA ALA A 123 -8.86 -17.84 -14.52
C ALA A 123 -9.98 -17.17 -13.73
N GLU A 124 -10.91 -17.93 -13.19
CA GLU A 124 -11.98 -17.39 -12.31
C GLU A 124 -11.37 -16.82 -11.02
N ARG A 125 -10.34 -17.44 -10.48
CA ARG A 125 -9.62 -16.93 -9.32
C ARG A 125 -9.00 -15.56 -9.56
N MET A 126 -8.26 -15.40 -10.66
CA MET A 126 -7.66 -14.11 -11.02
C MET A 126 -8.71 -13.05 -11.32
N LYS A 127 -9.81 -13.40 -11.95
CA LYS A 127 -10.93 -12.49 -12.19
C LYS A 127 -11.52 -11.97 -10.88
N ALA A 128 -11.68 -12.82 -9.87
CA ALA A 128 -12.16 -12.39 -8.57
C ALA A 128 -11.15 -11.47 -7.85
N PHE A 129 -9.84 -11.75 -7.93
CA PHE A 129 -8.83 -10.84 -7.39
C PHE A 129 -8.81 -9.47 -8.09
N HIS A 130 -8.94 -9.41 -9.41
CA HIS A 130 -9.03 -8.13 -10.12
C HIS A 130 -10.28 -7.35 -9.72
N ALA A 131 -11.43 -8.02 -9.57
CA ALA A 131 -12.65 -7.37 -9.08
C ALA A 131 -12.47 -6.84 -7.64
N ALA A 132 -11.78 -7.57 -6.77
CA ALA A 132 -11.44 -7.08 -5.44
C ALA A 132 -10.52 -5.85 -5.48
N GLU A 133 -9.50 -5.83 -6.36
CA GLU A 133 -8.63 -4.66 -6.56
C GLU A 133 -9.41 -3.44 -7.06
N ASP A 134 -10.31 -3.63 -8.01
CA ASP A 134 -11.14 -2.54 -8.56
C ASP A 134 -11.99 -1.90 -7.46
N ILE A 135 -12.59 -2.69 -6.56
CA ILE A 135 -13.34 -2.19 -5.41
C ILE A 135 -12.41 -1.47 -4.43
N LEU A 136 -11.32 -2.11 -3.99
CA LEU A 136 -10.44 -1.61 -2.92
C LEU A 136 -9.72 -0.31 -3.30
N ILE A 137 -9.21 -0.25 -4.54
CA ILE A 137 -8.36 0.83 -5.04
C ILE A 137 -9.15 1.83 -5.88
N GLY A 138 -10.04 1.33 -6.75
CA GLY A 138 -10.80 2.13 -7.69
C GLY A 138 -12.02 2.79 -7.04
N ASP A 139 -12.93 1.98 -6.53
CA ASP A 139 -14.22 2.46 -6.06
C ASP A 139 -14.14 3.07 -4.65
N ASP A 140 -13.56 2.33 -3.70
CA ASP A 140 -13.50 2.74 -2.30
C ASP A 140 -12.26 3.56 -1.94
N SER A 141 -11.23 3.57 -2.81
CA SER A 141 -9.99 4.35 -2.64
C SER A 141 -9.31 4.15 -1.28
N VAL A 142 -9.37 2.93 -0.73
CA VAL A 142 -8.77 2.59 0.57
C VAL A 142 -7.26 2.68 0.52
N LEU A 143 -6.69 2.39 -0.64
CA LEU A 143 -5.26 2.37 -0.90
C LEU A 143 -4.90 3.28 -2.08
N ALA A 144 -3.79 3.98 -1.95
CA ALA A 144 -3.10 4.65 -3.05
C ALA A 144 -1.73 3.98 -3.28
N PRO A 145 -1.61 3.00 -4.18
CA PRO A 145 -0.34 2.34 -4.46
C PRO A 145 0.69 3.32 -5.02
N LEU A 146 1.89 3.37 -4.43
CA LEU A 146 2.93 4.30 -4.82
C LEU A 146 4.02 3.64 -5.66
N TYR A 147 4.58 2.52 -5.18
CA TYR A 147 5.68 1.82 -5.86
C TYR A 147 5.85 0.40 -5.31
N PHE A 148 6.54 -0.43 -6.08
CA PHE A 148 7.06 -1.70 -5.62
C PHE A 148 8.49 -1.52 -5.09
N TYR A 149 8.77 -2.11 -3.93
CA TYR A 149 10.13 -2.17 -3.42
C TYR A 149 11.02 -2.99 -4.33
N VAL A 150 12.24 -2.51 -4.51
CA VAL A 150 13.32 -3.28 -5.16
C VAL A 150 14.44 -3.52 -4.15
N GLN A 151 15.09 -4.67 -4.25
CA GLN A 151 16.22 -5.03 -3.42
C GLN A 151 17.48 -5.17 -4.29
N PRO A 152 18.24 -4.09 -4.51
CA PRO A 152 19.48 -4.15 -5.26
C PRO A 152 20.53 -4.93 -4.46
N TYR A 153 21.29 -5.75 -5.15
CA TYR A 153 22.43 -6.44 -4.57
C TYR A 153 23.60 -6.46 -5.55
N MET A 154 24.80 -6.60 -5.01
CA MET A 154 26.02 -6.75 -5.79
C MET A 154 26.67 -8.07 -5.41
N LEU A 155 27.05 -8.85 -6.40
CA LEU A 155 27.75 -10.12 -6.25
C LEU A 155 29.10 -10.03 -6.96
N LYS A 156 30.17 -10.48 -6.31
CA LYS A 156 31.48 -10.58 -6.95
C LYS A 156 31.45 -11.70 -7.98
N ASP A 157 32.23 -11.55 -9.05
CA ASP A 157 32.25 -12.50 -10.17
C ASP A 157 32.76 -13.89 -9.77
N ASP A 158 33.56 -13.96 -8.72
CA ASP A 158 34.09 -15.20 -8.14
C ASP A 158 33.16 -15.92 -7.18
N ILE A 159 31.96 -15.39 -6.96
CA ILE A 159 30.91 -16.00 -6.12
C ILE A 159 29.85 -16.66 -7.01
N LYS A 160 29.67 -17.96 -6.84
CA LYS A 160 28.71 -18.77 -7.62
C LYS A 160 27.70 -19.46 -6.70
N GLY A 161 26.56 -19.88 -7.26
CA GLY A 161 25.58 -20.71 -6.56
C GLY A 161 24.67 -19.97 -5.55
N MET A 162 24.85 -18.68 -5.35
CA MET A 162 23.88 -17.87 -4.63
C MET A 162 22.62 -17.68 -5.48
N TYR A 163 21.43 -17.82 -4.90
CA TYR A 163 20.20 -17.49 -5.57
C TYR A 163 19.27 -16.65 -4.68
N TYR A 164 18.37 -15.94 -5.34
CA TYR A 164 17.43 -15.00 -4.74
C TYR A 164 16.02 -15.38 -5.16
N THR A 165 15.05 -15.19 -4.27
CA THR A 165 13.64 -15.44 -4.55
C THR A 165 12.83 -14.16 -4.65
N PRO A 166 11.67 -14.16 -5.34
CA PRO A 166 10.77 -13.00 -5.40
C PRO A 166 10.27 -12.51 -4.03
N LEU A 167 10.31 -13.36 -3.00
CA LEU A 167 9.98 -12.99 -1.63
C LEU A 167 11.11 -12.25 -0.89
N GLY A 168 12.21 -11.92 -1.56
CA GLY A 168 13.31 -11.17 -0.99
C GLY A 168 14.35 -11.99 -0.21
N PHE A 169 14.28 -13.33 -0.26
CA PHE A 169 15.22 -14.20 0.44
C PHE A 169 16.43 -14.53 -0.41
N PHE A 170 17.62 -14.41 0.17
CA PHE A 170 18.88 -14.87 -0.39
C PHE A 170 19.25 -16.22 0.19
N PHE A 171 19.64 -17.16 -0.66
CA PHE A 171 20.04 -18.51 -0.29
C PHE A 171 21.50 -18.73 -0.65
N PHE A 172 22.29 -19.10 0.35
CA PHE A 172 23.73 -19.28 0.24
C PHE A 172 24.18 -20.75 0.35
N SER A 173 23.25 -21.69 0.47
CA SER A 173 23.52 -23.13 0.71
C SER A 173 24.41 -23.77 -0.34
N TYR A 174 24.41 -23.26 -1.57
CA TYR A 174 25.21 -23.75 -2.68
C TYR A 174 26.27 -22.74 -3.12
N THR A 175 26.53 -21.74 -2.28
CA THR A 175 27.46 -20.68 -2.64
C THR A 175 28.90 -21.17 -2.51
N THR A 176 29.68 -20.98 -3.58
CA THR A 176 31.11 -21.25 -3.64
C THR A 176 31.87 -20.00 -4.05
N LYS A 177 33.13 -19.97 -3.69
CA LYS A 177 34.07 -18.97 -4.19
C LYS A 177 35.07 -19.68 -5.10
N GLU A 178 35.16 -19.26 -6.36
CA GLU A 178 36.06 -19.79 -7.39
C GLU A 178 37.26 -18.86 -7.62
#